data_f5f248822c4d9a23c0ce486b8c1dbd9d
#
_entry.id   f5f248822c4d9a23c0ce486b8c1dbd9d
#
_cell.length_a   1.000
_cell.length_b   1.000
_cell.length_c   1.000
_cell.angle_alpha   90.00
_cell.angle_beta   90.00
_cell.angle_gamma   90.00
#
_symmetry.space_group_name_H-M   'P 1'
#
loop_
_entity.id
_entity.type
_entity.pdbx_description
1 polymer ?
#
loop_
_entity_poly.entity_id
_entity_poly.type
_entity_poly.pdbx_seq_one_letter_code
_entity_poly.pdbx_strand_id
1 'polypeptide(L)'
;MTVNDYEDAKKLFEEVYDNTFVMYHEDSDSFAAEGLAVAMSYKIGGKTAKFKTIQGVKSSNVTLTQVYELHKNSLFTYVEKLGVLQTSEGKMLSGEYIDVVLGEYWIRFRMEERMQRLALTQDKIPYTNRGIGMLVGVAELVLSEAVAMGIVEEGQYRVDYKVREDVDSNEVALRKYNYILWTAMLQGAIHTGQISGILTYDIVNREEA
;
A
#
# COMPACT_ATOMS: atom_id res chain seq x y z
N MET A 1 15.24 1.68 -4.99
CA MET A 1 16.62 2.06 -5.42
C MET A 1 17.41 2.51 -4.21
N THR A 2 18.62 2.00 -4.03
CA THR A 2 19.59 2.47 -3.01
C THR A 2 20.46 3.57 -3.60
N VAL A 3 20.66 4.67 -2.86
CA VAL A 3 21.51 5.80 -3.25
C VAL A 3 22.54 6.04 -2.15
N ASN A 4 23.79 6.16 -2.53
CA ASN A 4 24.93 6.26 -1.61
C ASN A 4 25.52 7.68 -1.45
N ASP A 5 25.16 8.61 -2.33
CA ASP A 5 25.49 10.02 -2.19
C ASP A 5 24.31 10.80 -1.60
N TYR A 6 24.55 11.52 -0.50
CA TYR A 6 23.51 12.24 0.23
C TYR A 6 22.97 13.46 -0.56
N GLU A 7 23.83 14.15 -1.29
CA GLU A 7 23.44 15.31 -2.07
C GLU A 7 22.72 14.88 -3.37
N ASP A 8 23.11 13.75 -3.95
CA ASP A 8 22.40 13.20 -5.11
C ASP A 8 21.03 12.64 -4.70
N ALA A 9 20.91 12.03 -3.51
CA ALA A 9 19.61 11.61 -2.97
C ALA A 9 18.64 12.77 -2.91
N LYS A 10 19.04 13.95 -2.44
CA LYS A 10 18.20 15.15 -2.37
C LYS A 10 17.73 15.64 -3.74
N LYS A 11 18.55 15.52 -4.79
CA LYS A 11 18.19 15.96 -6.15
C LYS A 11 17.16 15.04 -6.82
N LEU A 12 17.11 13.76 -6.47
CA LEU A 12 16.14 12.82 -7.02
C LEU A 12 14.68 13.18 -6.75
N PHE A 13 14.42 13.97 -5.71
CA PHE A 13 13.08 14.49 -5.44
C PHE A 13 12.58 15.45 -6.52
N GLU A 14 13.49 16.13 -7.25
CA GLU A 14 13.16 17.04 -8.34
C GLU A 14 12.75 16.30 -9.63
N GLU A 15 13.08 15.00 -9.72
CA GLU A 15 12.69 14.13 -10.82
C GLU A 15 11.42 13.36 -10.47
N VAL A 16 10.37 13.49 -11.31
CA VAL A 16 9.04 12.93 -11.05
C VAL A 16 9.02 11.42 -11.36
N TYR A 17 9.35 10.61 -10.35
CA TYR A 17 9.22 9.14 -10.40
C TYR A 17 8.15 8.67 -9.41
N ASP A 18 6.89 8.84 -9.74
CA ASP A 18 5.74 8.62 -8.84
C ASP A 18 5.73 7.24 -8.17
N ASN A 19 6.17 6.21 -8.87
CA ASN A 19 6.14 4.81 -8.42
C ASN A 19 7.51 4.28 -7.99
N THR A 20 8.42 5.16 -7.60
CA THR A 20 9.76 4.80 -7.17
C THR A 20 9.95 5.19 -5.72
N PHE A 21 10.45 4.28 -4.91
CA PHE A 21 10.99 4.62 -3.59
C PHE A 21 12.50 4.61 -3.59
N VAL A 22 13.09 5.48 -2.80
CA VAL A 22 14.54 5.64 -2.69
C VAL A 22 14.97 5.54 -1.24
N MET A 23 15.94 4.69 -0.98
CA MET A 23 16.63 4.59 0.29
C MET A 23 18.04 5.14 0.17
N TYR A 24 18.40 6.04 1.08
CA TYR A 24 19.78 6.44 1.26
C TYR A 24 20.52 5.41 2.10
N HIS A 25 21.73 5.05 1.67
CA HIS A 25 22.70 4.29 2.45
C HIS A 25 24.10 4.58 1.93
N GLU A 26 25.05 4.95 2.79
CA GLU A 26 26.43 5.31 2.40
C GLU A 26 27.20 4.16 1.76
N ASP A 27 26.86 2.92 2.10
CA ASP A 27 27.43 1.73 1.48
C ASP A 27 26.60 1.36 0.24
N SER A 28 27.21 1.51 -0.95
CA SER A 28 26.58 1.18 -2.24
C SER A 28 26.22 -0.31 -2.36
N ASP A 29 26.97 -1.17 -1.67
CA ASP A 29 26.78 -2.62 -1.71
C ASP A 29 25.83 -3.14 -0.63
N SER A 30 25.16 -2.23 0.11
CA SER A 30 24.21 -2.61 1.15
C SER A 30 22.94 -3.25 0.62
N PHE A 31 22.56 -2.95 -0.63
CA PHE A 31 21.29 -3.41 -1.24
C PHE A 31 20.05 -3.17 -0.34
N ALA A 32 20.04 -2.04 0.39
CA ALA A 32 19.01 -1.76 1.40
C ALA A 32 17.60 -1.67 0.80
N ALA A 33 17.45 -1.00 -0.35
CA ALA A 33 16.15 -0.88 -1.02
C ALA A 33 15.68 -2.22 -1.59
N GLU A 34 16.59 -3.02 -2.12
CA GLU A 34 16.32 -4.35 -2.64
C GLU A 34 15.88 -5.31 -1.53
N GLY A 35 16.55 -5.26 -0.38
CA GLY A 35 16.18 -6.03 0.81
C GLY A 35 14.79 -5.65 1.34
N LEU A 36 14.44 -4.36 1.33
CA LEU A 36 13.10 -3.89 1.65
C LEU A 36 12.07 -4.41 0.65
N ALA A 37 12.36 -4.35 -0.66
CA ALA A 37 11.47 -4.86 -1.69
C ALA A 37 11.16 -6.35 -1.47
N VAL A 38 12.16 -7.16 -1.12
CA VAL A 38 11.97 -8.57 -0.74
C VAL A 38 11.10 -8.69 0.51
N ALA A 39 11.34 -7.89 1.56
CA ALA A 39 10.53 -7.93 2.78
C ALA A 39 9.05 -7.57 2.53
N MET A 40 8.77 -6.69 1.58
CA MET A 40 7.41 -6.26 1.20
C MET A 40 6.69 -7.26 0.29
N SER A 41 7.44 -8.11 -0.46
CA SER A 41 6.86 -9.03 -1.45
C SER A 41 5.98 -10.14 -0.83
N TYR A 42 6.21 -10.52 0.43
CA TYR A 42 5.47 -11.61 1.10
C TYR A 42 4.01 -11.27 1.44
N LYS A 43 3.67 -10.00 1.54
CA LYS A 43 2.31 -9.54 1.81
C LYS A 43 2.12 -8.17 1.18
N ILE A 44 2.00 -8.17 -0.15
CA ILE A 44 1.96 -6.96 -0.98
C ILE A 44 0.80 -6.07 -0.53
N GLY A 45 1.07 -4.78 -0.23
CA GLY A 45 0.09 -3.81 0.23
C GLY A 45 -0.43 -4.00 1.67
N GLY A 46 -0.25 -5.19 2.26
CA GLY A 46 -0.71 -5.49 3.62
C GLY A 46 0.36 -5.33 4.71
N LYS A 47 1.50 -4.69 4.38
CA LYS A 47 2.59 -4.38 5.31
C LYS A 47 3.09 -2.97 5.06
N THR A 48 3.26 -2.18 6.11
CA THR A 48 3.99 -0.92 5.97
C THR A 48 5.47 -1.16 5.70
N ALA A 49 6.10 -0.27 4.94
CA ALA A 49 7.53 -0.30 4.67
C ALA A 49 8.37 0.28 5.82
N LYS A 50 7.78 1.05 6.72
CA LYS A 50 8.42 1.55 7.96
C LYS A 50 8.58 0.44 8.98
N PHE A 51 9.60 0.53 9.83
CA PHE A 51 9.91 -0.44 10.89
C PHE A 51 10.27 -1.84 10.38
N LYS A 52 10.83 -1.95 9.19
CA LYS A 52 11.25 -3.24 8.65
C LYS A 52 12.74 -3.48 8.91
N THR A 53 13.05 -4.66 9.42
CA THR A 53 14.41 -5.16 9.51
C THR A 53 14.81 -5.80 8.19
N ILE A 54 15.97 -5.44 7.68
CA ILE A 54 16.53 -5.97 6.43
C ILE A 54 17.74 -6.83 6.80
N GLN A 55 17.73 -8.08 6.37
CA GLN A 55 18.76 -9.04 6.74
C GLN A 55 20.09 -8.70 6.06
N GLY A 56 21.19 -8.70 6.84
CA GLY A 56 22.53 -8.45 6.31
C GLY A 56 22.90 -6.99 6.08
N VAL A 57 21.95 -6.05 6.27
CA VAL A 57 22.18 -4.62 6.12
C VAL A 57 22.51 -4.00 7.48
N LYS A 58 23.56 -3.19 7.53
CA LYS A 58 23.92 -2.38 8.71
C LYS A 58 23.15 -1.07 8.72
N SER A 59 23.07 -0.40 9.87
CA SER A 59 22.51 0.95 9.94
C SER A 59 23.38 1.95 9.19
N SER A 60 22.72 2.88 8.49
CA SER A 60 23.38 4.04 7.90
C SER A 60 23.96 4.95 8.98
N ASN A 61 25.13 5.52 8.70
CA ASN A 61 25.76 6.52 9.58
C ASN A 61 25.21 7.91 9.26
N VAL A 62 24.02 8.20 9.76
CA VAL A 62 23.31 9.47 9.56
C VAL A 62 22.91 10.11 10.88
N THR A 63 22.93 11.44 10.92
CA THR A 63 22.41 12.22 12.04
C THR A 63 20.88 12.32 11.98
N LEU A 64 20.25 12.61 13.11
CA LEU A 64 18.79 12.86 13.14
C LEU A 64 18.36 13.98 12.20
N THR A 65 19.15 15.04 12.07
CA THR A 65 18.87 16.14 11.15
C THR A 65 18.83 15.65 9.70
N GLN A 66 19.81 14.83 9.30
CA GLN A 66 19.84 14.23 7.96
C GLN A 66 18.65 13.30 7.72
N VAL A 67 18.25 12.51 8.71
CA VAL A 67 17.02 11.67 8.58
C VAL A 67 15.78 12.54 8.35
N TYR A 68 15.64 13.67 9.09
CA TYR A 68 14.52 14.59 8.87
C TYR A 68 14.54 15.24 7.48
N GLU A 69 15.71 15.60 6.97
CA GLU A 69 15.85 16.17 5.63
C GLU A 69 15.50 15.14 4.55
N LEU A 70 15.93 13.88 4.71
CA LEU A 70 15.52 12.79 3.82
C LEU A 70 14.00 12.64 3.80
N HIS A 71 13.36 12.60 4.97
CA HIS A 71 11.90 12.43 5.07
C HIS A 71 11.12 13.59 4.44
N LYS A 72 11.63 14.84 4.50
CA LYS A 72 10.99 15.99 3.80
C LYS A 72 10.91 15.77 2.28
N ASN A 73 11.89 15.07 1.74
CA ASN A 73 11.99 14.77 0.30
C ASN A 73 11.45 13.37 -0.05
N SER A 74 10.61 12.79 0.81
CA SER A 74 10.06 11.44 0.63
C SER A 74 11.11 10.32 0.48
N LEU A 75 12.33 10.59 0.92
CA LEU A 75 13.40 9.60 1.02
C LEU A 75 13.45 9.05 2.44
N PHE A 76 14.10 7.91 2.61
CA PHE A 76 14.31 7.31 3.91
C PHE A 76 15.59 6.47 3.93
N THR A 77 15.96 5.99 5.10
CA THR A 77 17.22 5.27 5.32
C THR A 77 17.03 4.13 6.31
N TYR A 78 18.08 3.36 6.53
CA TYR A 78 18.10 2.27 7.49
C TYR A 78 18.85 2.69 8.75
N VAL A 79 18.18 2.68 9.89
CA VAL A 79 18.70 3.22 11.15
C VAL A 79 18.63 2.20 12.28
N GLU A 80 19.48 2.38 13.27
CA GLU A 80 19.33 1.70 14.55
C GLU A 80 18.63 2.64 15.56
N LYS A 81 17.53 2.16 16.14
CA LYS A 81 16.79 2.88 17.15
C LYS A 81 16.50 1.96 18.35
N LEU A 82 16.97 2.36 19.52
CA LEU A 82 16.85 1.57 20.76
C LEU A 82 17.39 0.12 20.61
N GLY A 83 18.52 -0.04 19.92
CA GLY A 83 19.13 -1.34 19.67
C GLY A 83 18.46 -2.19 18.58
N VAL A 84 17.48 -1.65 17.84
CA VAL A 84 16.78 -2.34 16.77
C VAL A 84 17.03 -1.68 15.43
N LEU A 85 17.52 -2.47 14.48
CA LEU A 85 17.71 -2.06 13.09
C LEU A 85 16.36 -2.00 12.36
N GLN A 86 16.07 -0.86 11.71
CA GLN A 86 14.78 -0.66 11.05
C GLN A 86 14.84 0.42 9.96
N THR A 87 13.93 0.33 9.01
CA THR A 87 13.66 1.41 8.05
C THR A 87 13.06 2.62 8.76
N SER A 88 13.55 3.81 8.46
CA SER A 88 13.17 5.07 9.13
C SER A 88 11.81 5.62 8.68
N GLU A 89 11.41 5.33 7.44
CA GLU A 89 10.12 5.69 6.83
C GLU A 89 9.82 4.70 5.69
N GLY A 90 8.76 4.92 4.91
CA GLY A 90 8.36 4.05 3.81
C GLY A 90 7.45 4.77 2.81
N LYS A 91 7.99 5.78 2.12
CA LYS A 91 7.28 6.56 1.11
C LYS A 91 7.86 6.38 -0.28
N MET A 92 7.02 6.54 -1.28
CA MET A 92 7.43 6.76 -2.67
C MET A 92 7.88 8.21 -2.86
N LEU A 93 8.59 8.52 -3.94
CA LEU A 93 8.98 9.91 -4.26
C LEU A 93 7.76 10.83 -4.46
N SER A 94 6.62 10.29 -4.86
CA SER A 94 5.33 11.01 -4.90
C SER A 94 4.84 11.51 -3.53
N GLY A 95 5.45 11.05 -2.43
CA GLY A 95 4.99 11.33 -1.07
C GLY A 95 3.98 10.33 -0.52
N GLU A 96 3.42 9.47 -1.36
CA GLU A 96 2.47 8.43 -0.95
C GLU A 96 3.20 7.26 -0.24
N TYR A 97 2.50 6.54 0.62
CA TYR A 97 3.08 5.38 1.29
C TYR A 97 3.22 4.18 0.35
N ILE A 98 4.32 3.44 0.50
CA ILE A 98 4.63 2.27 -0.34
C ILE A 98 3.54 1.21 -0.27
N ASP A 99 2.98 0.95 0.90
CA ASP A 99 1.92 -0.03 1.11
C ASP A 99 0.61 0.35 0.43
N VAL A 100 0.27 1.65 0.37
CA VAL A 100 -0.90 2.16 -0.35
C VAL A 100 -0.76 1.92 -1.85
N VAL A 101 0.38 2.32 -2.43
CA VAL A 101 0.66 2.14 -3.87
C VAL A 101 0.68 0.65 -4.24
N LEU A 102 1.36 -0.17 -3.45
CA LEU A 102 1.39 -1.62 -3.66
C LEU A 102 0.01 -2.28 -3.49
N GLY A 103 -0.80 -1.79 -2.55
CA GLY A 103 -2.17 -2.25 -2.33
C GLY A 103 -3.08 -1.96 -3.51
N GLU A 104 -2.99 -0.76 -4.08
CA GLU A 104 -3.72 -0.38 -5.30
C GLU A 104 -3.34 -1.28 -6.49
N TYR A 105 -2.04 -1.48 -6.73
CA TYR A 105 -1.57 -2.36 -7.79
C TYR A 105 -2.03 -3.81 -7.58
N TRP A 106 -1.98 -4.31 -6.34
CA TRP A 106 -2.42 -5.65 -6.02
C TRP A 106 -3.92 -5.84 -6.34
N ILE A 107 -4.78 -4.92 -5.89
CA ILE A 107 -6.23 -4.99 -6.16
C ILE A 107 -6.49 -4.95 -7.67
N ARG A 108 -5.88 -4.02 -8.39
CA ARG A 108 -6.03 -3.88 -9.85
C ARG A 108 -5.62 -5.15 -10.58
N PHE A 109 -4.43 -5.65 -10.31
CA PHE A 109 -3.91 -6.87 -10.93
C PHE A 109 -4.79 -8.09 -10.63
N ARG A 110 -5.25 -8.24 -9.38
CA ARG A 110 -6.13 -9.36 -9.00
C ARG A 110 -7.49 -9.27 -9.66
N MET A 111 -8.04 -8.07 -9.83
CA MET A 111 -9.30 -7.90 -10.58
C MET A 111 -9.14 -8.31 -12.04
N GLU A 112 -8.08 -7.88 -12.71
CA GLU A 112 -7.79 -8.25 -14.09
C GLU A 112 -7.59 -9.77 -14.24
N GLU A 113 -6.77 -10.37 -13.39
CA GLU A 113 -6.51 -11.82 -13.37
C GLU A 113 -7.82 -12.61 -13.18
N ARG A 114 -8.62 -12.23 -12.18
CA ARG A 114 -9.88 -12.94 -11.86
C ARG A 114 -10.94 -12.76 -12.94
N MET A 115 -11.05 -11.56 -13.52
CA MET A 115 -11.93 -11.30 -14.65
C MET A 115 -11.55 -12.13 -15.88
N GLN A 116 -10.27 -12.19 -16.19
CA GLN A 116 -9.78 -13.02 -17.30
C GLN A 116 -10.01 -14.51 -17.05
N ARG A 117 -9.75 -14.99 -15.83
CA ARG A 117 -10.04 -16.37 -15.44
C ARG A 117 -11.52 -16.69 -15.59
N LEU A 118 -12.42 -15.81 -15.16
CA LEU A 118 -13.86 -15.98 -15.36
C LEU A 118 -14.20 -16.12 -16.85
N ALA A 119 -13.66 -15.23 -17.69
CA ALA A 119 -13.91 -15.27 -19.12
C ALA A 119 -13.41 -16.56 -19.80
N LEU A 120 -12.27 -17.11 -19.35
CA LEU A 120 -11.68 -18.34 -19.89
C LEU A 120 -12.39 -19.61 -19.42
N THR A 121 -12.99 -19.59 -18.23
CA THR A 121 -13.62 -20.78 -17.64
C THR A 121 -15.11 -20.93 -17.98
N GLN A 122 -15.72 -19.90 -18.58
CA GLN A 122 -17.10 -19.91 -19.01
C GLN A 122 -17.18 -19.96 -20.53
N ASP A 123 -18.07 -20.79 -21.10
CA ASP A 123 -18.35 -20.78 -22.55
C ASP A 123 -18.79 -19.39 -23.04
N LYS A 124 -19.53 -18.68 -22.21
CA LYS A 124 -19.87 -17.27 -22.36
C LYS A 124 -20.33 -16.67 -21.03
N ILE A 125 -20.04 -15.39 -20.81
CA ILE A 125 -20.70 -14.59 -19.76
C ILE A 125 -21.94 -13.97 -20.41
N PRO A 126 -23.18 -14.43 -20.06
CA PRO A 126 -24.38 -13.94 -20.71
C PRO A 126 -24.64 -12.48 -20.31
N TYR A 127 -25.16 -11.67 -21.25
CA TYR A 127 -25.54 -10.28 -20.95
C TYR A 127 -26.89 -10.22 -20.25
N THR A 128 -26.99 -10.77 -19.06
CA THR A 128 -28.15 -10.86 -18.17
C THR A 128 -27.76 -10.48 -16.78
N ASN A 129 -28.72 -10.23 -15.88
CA ASN A 129 -28.41 -9.94 -14.46
C ASN A 129 -27.58 -11.05 -13.80
N ARG A 130 -27.75 -12.31 -14.22
CA ARG A 130 -26.89 -13.43 -13.77
C ARG A 130 -25.43 -13.24 -14.22
N GLY A 131 -25.19 -12.89 -15.48
CA GLY A 131 -23.83 -12.69 -15.98
C GLY A 131 -23.18 -11.43 -15.40
N ILE A 132 -23.94 -10.36 -15.20
CA ILE A 132 -23.50 -9.16 -14.47
C ILE A 132 -23.11 -9.54 -13.03
N GLY A 133 -23.95 -10.31 -12.34
CA GLY A 133 -23.66 -10.82 -11.00
C GLY A 133 -22.39 -11.67 -10.91
N MET A 134 -22.01 -12.39 -11.99
CA MET A 134 -20.73 -13.12 -12.03
C MET A 134 -19.53 -12.14 -12.04
N LEU A 135 -19.62 -11.03 -12.79
CA LEU A 135 -18.59 -9.99 -12.82
C LEU A 135 -18.50 -9.24 -11.47
N VAL A 136 -19.65 -8.89 -10.89
CA VAL A 136 -19.74 -8.25 -9.56
C VAL A 136 -19.13 -9.15 -8.49
N GLY A 137 -19.44 -10.45 -8.53
CA GLY A 137 -18.88 -11.43 -7.60
C GLY A 137 -17.34 -11.54 -7.66
N VAL A 138 -16.75 -11.30 -8.85
CA VAL A 138 -15.28 -11.20 -8.95
C VAL A 138 -14.75 -9.99 -8.19
N ALA A 139 -15.39 -8.83 -8.34
CA ALA A 139 -14.96 -7.61 -7.64
C ALA A 139 -15.10 -7.78 -6.11
N GLU A 140 -16.23 -8.32 -5.63
CA GLU A 140 -16.47 -8.59 -4.22
C GLU A 140 -15.45 -9.58 -3.65
N LEU A 141 -15.12 -10.64 -4.40
CA LEU A 141 -14.11 -11.62 -3.99
C LEU A 141 -12.73 -10.97 -3.82
N VAL A 142 -12.29 -10.15 -4.79
CA VAL A 142 -10.98 -9.48 -4.71
C VAL A 142 -10.93 -8.49 -3.55
N LEU A 143 -12.01 -7.73 -3.30
CA LEU A 143 -12.06 -6.82 -2.16
C LEU A 143 -12.06 -7.57 -0.82
N SER A 144 -12.72 -8.71 -0.73
CA SER A 144 -12.65 -9.60 0.44
C SER A 144 -11.23 -10.16 0.64
N GLU A 145 -10.53 -10.56 -0.43
CA GLU A 145 -9.12 -10.95 -0.38
C GLU A 145 -8.23 -9.78 0.09
N ALA A 146 -8.52 -8.54 -0.35
CA ALA A 146 -7.81 -7.33 0.06
C ALA A 146 -7.98 -7.03 1.56
N VAL A 147 -9.17 -7.29 2.13
CA VAL A 147 -9.41 -7.24 3.59
C VAL A 147 -8.54 -8.27 4.31
N ALA A 148 -8.53 -9.52 3.87
CA ALA A 148 -7.71 -10.56 4.45
C ALA A 148 -6.20 -10.27 4.37
N MET A 149 -5.77 -9.53 3.34
CA MET A 149 -4.40 -9.02 3.18
C MET A 149 -4.10 -7.84 4.10
N GLY A 150 -5.09 -7.16 4.66
CA GLY A 150 -4.94 -5.94 5.47
C GLY A 150 -4.67 -4.69 4.62
N ILE A 151 -5.14 -4.69 3.38
CA ILE A 151 -5.11 -3.52 2.48
C ILE A 151 -6.35 -2.67 2.73
N VAL A 152 -7.51 -3.31 2.80
CA VAL A 152 -8.82 -2.70 2.98
C VAL A 152 -9.34 -2.98 4.39
N GLU A 153 -9.99 -1.99 4.99
CA GLU A 153 -10.64 -2.10 6.29
C GLU A 153 -11.86 -3.02 6.22
N GLU A 154 -12.03 -3.87 7.24
CA GLU A 154 -13.12 -4.85 7.30
C GLU A 154 -14.50 -4.17 7.27
N GLY A 155 -15.37 -4.64 6.36
CA GLY A 155 -16.71 -4.10 6.19
C GLY A 155 -16.78 -2.72 5.52
N GLN A 156 -15.65 -2.15 5.11
CA GLN A 156 -15.57 -0.80 4.55
C GLN A 156 -15.28 -0.82 3.05
N TYR A 157 -16.01 -1.63 2.30
CA TYR A 157 -16.01 -1.59 0.83
C TYR A 157 -17.42 -1.77 0.28
N ARG A 158 -17.62 -1.29 -0.96
CA ARG A 158 -18.88 -1.37 -1.68
C ARG A 158 -18.62 -1.56 -3.17
N VAL A 159 -19.48 -2.36 -3.81
CA VAL A 159 -19.49 -2.52 -5.26
C VAL A 159 -20.84 -2.04 -5.79
N ASP A 160 -20.82 -1.03 -6.63
CA ASP A 160 -21.99 -0.48 -7.30
C ASP A 160 -22.00 -0.96 -8.75
N TYR A 161 -23.18 -1.28 -9.30
CA TYR A 161 -23.34 -1.75 -10.66
C TYR A 161 -24.73 -1.43 -11.22
N LYS A 162 -24.89 -1.49 -12.54
CA LYS A 162 -26.19 -1.38 -13.18
C LYS A 162 -26.76 -2.76 -13.51
N VAL A 163 -28.05 -2.94 -13.29
CA VAL A 163 -28.77 -4.12 -13.78
C VAL A 163 -28.96 -4.04 -15.30
N ARG A 164 -29.23 -5.19 -15.93
CA ARG A 164 -29.36 -5.30 -17.40
C ARG A 164 -30.36 -4.32 -17.99
N GLU A 165 -31.45 -4.03 -17.29
CA GLU A 165 -32.54 -3.16 -17.70
C GLU A 165 -32.11 -1.69 -17.80
N ASP A 166 -31.09 -1.27 -17.02
CA ASP A 166 -30.57 0.09 -16.94
C ASP A 166 -29.40 0.34 -17.93
N VAL A 167 -29.05 -0.67 -18.72
CA VAL A 167 -27.97 -0.57 -19.72
C VAL A 167 -28.56 -0.31 -21.10
N ASP A 168 -27.96 0.67 -21.81
CA ASP A 168 -28.36 1.01 -23.16
C ASP A 168 -28.23 -0.20 -24.11
N SER A 169 -29.23 -0.36 -24.98
CA SER A 169 -29.30 -1.50 -25.92
C SER A 169 -28.13 -1.52 -26.92
N ASN A 170 -27.57 -0.36 -27.28
CA ASN A 170 -26.38 -0.30 -28.14
C ASN A 170 -25.15 -0.90 -27.46
N GLU A 171 -24.93 -0.61 -26.15
CA GLU A 171 -23.83 -1.21 -25.40
C GLU A 171 -23.98 -2.73 -25.28
N VAL A 172 -25.19 -3.19 -25.07
CA VAL A 172 -25.50 -4.64 -25.09
C VAL A 172 -25.18 -5.26 -26.46
N ALA A 173 -25.57 -4.60 -27.57
CA ALA A 173 -25.24 -5.05 -28.92
C ALA A 173 -23.73 -5.06 -29.17
N LEU A 174 -23.00 -4.10 -28.63
CA LEU A 174 -21.53 -4.02 -28.65
C LEU A 174 -20.83 -4.96 -27.65
N ARG A 175 -21.60 -5.67 -26.82
CA ARG A 175 -21.11 -6.58 -25.77
C ARG A 175 -20.18 -5.90 -24.77
N LYS A 176 -20.44 -4.63 -24.44
CA LYS A 176 -19.67 -3.82 -23.50
C LYS A 176 -20.43 -3.65 -22.20
N TYR A 177 -19.77 -3.89 -21.07
CA TYR A 177 -20.33 -3.63 -19.74
C TYR A 177 -19.27 -2.96 -18.85
N ASN A 178 -19.41 -1.65 -18.62
CA ASN A 178 -18.44 -0.79 -17.91
C ASN A 178 -19.05 -0.11 -16.68
N TYR A 179 -19.99 -0.77 -16.01
CA TYR A 179 -20.78 -0.18 -14.92
C TYR A 179 -20.50 -0.78 -13.54
N ILE A 180 -19.37 -1.47 -13.40
CA ILE A 180 -18.93 -1.93 -12.07
C ILE A 180 -18.00 -0.86 -11.51
N LEU A 181 -18.42 -0.24 -10.41
CA LEU A 181 -17.66 0.71 -9.64
C LEU A 181 -17.48 0.15 -8.24
N TRP A 182 -16.29 0.28 -7.69
CA TRP A 182 -16.04 -0.12 -6.33
C TRP A 182 -15.40 1.02 -5.55
N THR A 183 -15.69 1.06 -4.26
CA THR A 183 -15.09 1.98 -3.30
C THR A 183 -14.66 1.17 -2.10
N ALA A 184 -13.46 1.41 -1.60
CA ALA A 184 -12.93 0.73 -0.44
C ALA A 184 -12.12 1.70 0.42
N MET A 185 -12.21 1.55 1.74
CA MET A 185 -11.43 2.31 2.70
C MET A 185 -10.13 1.57 3.01
N LEU A 186 -9.00 2.26 2.95
CA LEU A 186 -7.71 1.69 3.30
C LEU A 186 -7.62 1.43 4.80
N GLN A 187 -7.06 0.30 5.19
CA GLN A 187 -6.80 0.00 6.60
C GLN A 187 -5.68 0.90 7.16
N GLY A 188 -4.67 1.23 6.33
CA GLY A 188 -3.56 2.09 6.71
C GLY A 188 -2.64 1.49 7.79
N ALA A 189 -1.65 2.29 8.22
CA ALA A 189 -0.73 1.91 9.29
C ALA A 189 -0.42 3.09 10.21
N ILE A 190 -0.32 2.85 11.51
CA ILE A 190 0.09 3.87 12.48
C ILE A 190 1.62 3.94 12.51
N HIS A 191 2.18 5.06 12.07
CA HIS A 191 3.63 5.32 12.02
C HIS A 191 4.16 6.09 13.22
N THR A 192 3.30 6.78 13.96
CA THR A 192 3.67 7.53 15.15
C THR A 192 2.60 7.36 16.22
N GLY A 193 3.02 7.21 17.46
CA GLY A 193 2.11 7.13 18.60
C GLY A 193 2.72 7.84 19.80
N GLN A 194 1.89 8.44 20.64
CA GLN A 194 2.30 9.04 21.91
C GLN A 194 1.51 8.39 23.03
N ILE A 195 2.21 7.98 24.07
CA ILE A 195 1.62 7.46 25.30
C ILE A 195 1.95 8.45 26.41
N SER A 196 0.93 8.99 27.04
CA SER A 196 1.07 9.88 28.20
C SER A 196 0.54 9.19 29.45
N GLY A 197 1.28 9.29 30.53
CA GLY A 197 0.89 8.72 31.84
C GLY A 197 1.33 9.59 32.99
N ILE A 198 0.64 9.47 34.12
CA ILE A 198 1.00 10.14 35.38
C ILE A 198 1.21 9.04 36.43
N LEU A 199 2.34 9.08 37.10
CA LEU A 199 2.58 8.29 38.29
C LEU A 199 2.04 9.08 39.51
N THR A 200 1.16 8.45 40.28
CA THR A 200 0.61 9.03 41.51
C THR A 200 0.60 7.97 42.60
N TYR A 201 0.67 8.40 43.86
CA TYR A 201 0.51 7.50 45.03
C TYR A 201 -0.92 7.07 45.26
N ASP A 202 -1.92 7.82 44.72
CA ASP A 202 -3.34 7.50 44.78
C ASP A 202 -3.92 7.45 43.35
N ILE A 203 -4.75 6.45 43.07
CA ILE A 203 -5.54 6.37 41.84
C ILE A 203 -6.68 7.36 41.94
N VAL A 204 -6.50 8.55 41.41
CA VAL A 204 -7.59 9.51 41.22
C VAL A 204 -8.39 9.03 40.01
N ASN A 205 -9.61 8.56 40.21
CA ASN A 205 -10.55 8.26 39.13
C ASN A 205 -10.73 9.50 38.29
N ARG A 206 -10.26 9.44 37.03
CA ARG A 206 -10.63 10.43 36.00
C ARG A 206 -12.05 10.15 35.54
N GLU A 207 -13.02 10.45 36.33
CA GLU A 207 -14.34 10.84 35.90
C GLU A 207 -14.31 12.37 35.85
N GLU A 208 -14.57 12.91 34.66
CA GLU A 208 -14.77 14.33 34.35
C GLU A 208 -13.50 15.23 34.24
N ALA A 209 -13.01 15.38 33.01
CA ALA A 209 -12.56 16.66 32.46
C ALA A 209 -12.77 16.66 30.92
#